data_0bd23eea420c6a1848e6504f45a25ca3
#
_entry.id   0bd23eea420c6a1848e6504f45a25ca3
#
_cell.length_a   1.000
_cell.length_b   1.000
_cell.length_c   1.000
_cell.angle_alpha   90.00
_cell.angle_beta   90.00
_cell.angle_gamma   90.00
#
_symmetry.space_group_name_H-M   'P 1'
#
loop_
_entity.id
_entity.type
_entity.pdbx_description
1 polymer ?
#
loop_
_entity_poly.entity_id
_entity_poly.type
_entity_poly.pdbx_seq_one_letter_code
_entity_poly.pdbx_strand_id
1 'polypeptide(L)'
;MAETVGLIGLGSMGLSMAHNLLNKGFALRVYNRTPDKASELIARGAQEAATPAAAAAPGGIVISMVANDAALETVTLGDQGVATALGSGGIHVSMSTVSPQLARRLADAHREHGSHYLAAPVLGRPAAAAAGKLFILLSGPVAAKQRAMPLLMALGQATRDLGDDPTQGHVAKLAANFMILSLVEVYAEVLTFAQKNGIGRQDMMQVLTGTILDAPLFRLYGELLAREDYTTPGFRLALGLKDVELILATGAIARTPIPAADLVHNRLLAAVARDRGELDVTALALGVSEDAGLR
;
A
#
# COMPACT_ATOMS: atom_id res chain seq x y z
N MET A 1 -19.66 17.14 -18.72
CA MET A 1 -18.39 16.41 -19.03
C MET A 1 -18.01 15.64 -17.79
N ALA A 2 -17.52 14.41 -17.94
CA ALA A 2 -17.00 13.65 -16.79
C ALA A 2 -15.82 14.39 -16.16
N GLU A 3 -15.73 14.45 -14.84
CA GLU A 3 -14.62 15.07 -14.13
C GLU A 3 -13.31 14.32 -14.47
N THR A 4 -12.27 15.08 -14.86
CA THR A 4 -10.95 14.51 -15.13
C THR A 4 -10.23 14.29 -13.80
N VAL A 5 -9.78 13.06 -13.55
CA VAL A 5 -9.11 12.65 -12.32
C VAL A 5 -7.59 12.62 -12.53
N GLY A 6 -6.85 13.25 -11.66
CA GLY A 6 -5.39 13.10 -11.60
C GLY A 6 -5.01 11.78 -10.96
N LEU A 7 -3.98 11.10 -11.51
CA LEU A 7 -3.40 9.92 -10.87
C LEU A 7 -1.88 9.99 -10.88
N ILE A 8 -1.29 9.94 -9.70
CA ILE A 8 0.15 10.09 -9.47
C ILE A 8 0.75 8.79 -8.95
N GLY A 9 1.76 8.30 -9.67
CA GLY A 9 2.45 7.06 -9.34
C GLY A 9 1.88 5.86 -10.10
N LEU A 10 2.64 5.40 -11.10
CA LEU A 10 2.31 4.28 -12.00
C LEU A 10 3.18 3.05 -11.72
N GLY A 11 3.40 2.75 -10.44
CA GLY A 11 3.92 1.45 -10.01
C GLY A 11 2.89 0.34 -10.21
N SER A 12 3.21 -0.89 -9.81
CA SER A 12 2.34 -2.07 -10.00
C SER A 12 0.90 -1.87 -9.51
N MET A 13 0.72 -1.16 -8.39
CA MET A 13 -0.61 -0.83 -7.86
C MET A 13 -1.27 0.30 -8.66
N GLY A 14 -0.58 1.43 -8.83
CA GLY A 14 -1.14 2.62 -9.47
C GLY A 14 -1.49 2.40 -10.95
N LEU A 15 -0.68 1.64 -11.69
CA LEU A 15 -0.99 1.26 -13.06
C LEU A 15 -2.30 0.46 -13.15
N SER A 16 -2.47 -0.54 -12.27
CA SER A 16 -3.72 -1.32 -12.18
C SER A 16 -4.92 -0.46 -11.81
N MET A 17 -4.74 0.50 -10.88
CA MET A 17 -5.79 1.46 -10.53
C MET A 17 -6.18 2.34 -11.72
N ALA A 18 -5.19 2.84 -12.49
CA ALA A 18 -5.45 3.63 -13.69
C ALA A 18 -6.28 2.87 -14.72
N HIS A 19 -5.94 1.61 -14.97
CA HIS A 19 -6.72 0.75 -15.87
C HIS A 19 -8.17 0.59 -15.41
N ASN A 20 -8.40 0.36 -14.12
CA ASN A 20 -9.76 0.22 -13.58
C ASN A 20 -10.57 1.50 -13.72
N LEU A 21 -9.97 2.67 -13.46
CA LEU A 21 -10.65 3.95 -13.63
C LEU A 21 -11.01 4.20 -15.11
N LEU A 22 -10.09 3.94 -16.04
CA LEU A 22 -10.38 4.02 -17.49
C LEU A 22 -11.50 3.05 -17.90
N ASN A 23 -11.48 1.81 -17.42
CA ASN A 23 -12.52 0.81 -17.66
C ASN A 23 -13.91 1.24 -17.17
N LYS A 24 -13.95 2.08 -16.12
CA LYS A 24 -15.18 2.66 -15.58
C LYS A 24 -15.58 3.99 -16.23
N GLY A 25 -14.84 4.44 -17.26
CA GLY A 25 -15.17 5.63 -18.04
C GLY A 25 -14.66 6.94 -17.44
N PHE A 26 -13.78 6.92 -16.44
CA PHE A 26 -13.17 8.14 -15.93
C PHE A 26 -12.10 8.66 -16.90
N ALA A 27 -12.07 9.97 -17.14
CA ALA A 27 -10.98 10.62 -17.85
C ALA A 27 -9.80 10.80 -16.88
N LEU A 28 -8.58 10.44 -17.33
CA LEU A 28 -7.39 10.49 -16.48
C LEU A 28 -6.33 11.47 -17.00
N ARG A 29 -5.69 12.19 -16.07
CA ARG A 29 -4.36 12.78 -16.22
C ARG A 29 -3.40 12.03 -15.32
N VAL A 30 -2.34 11.46 -15.89
CA VAL A 30 -1.43 10.59 -15.17
C VAL A 30 -0.04 11.19 -15.07
N TYR A 31 0.59 11.07 -13.93
CA TYR A 31 1.98 11.47 -13.71
C TYR A 31 2.76 10.34 -13.08
N ASN A 32 3.98 10.11 -13.58
CA ASN A 32 4.95 9.23 -12.94
C ASN A 32 6.36 9.83 -13.04
N ARG A 33 7.15 9.71 -11.96
CA ARG A 33 8.54 10.21 -11.93
C ARG A 33 9.43 9.58 -13.00
N THR A 34 9.26 8.27 -13.23
CA THR A 34 10.00 7.54 -14.26
C THR A 34 9.24 7.66 -15.58
N PRO A 35 9.87 8.11 -16.66
CA PRO A 35 9.26 8.19 -17.98
C PRO A 35 8.74 6.82 -18.48
N ASP A 36 7.93 6.87 -19.54
CA ASP A 36 7.43 5.71 -20.31
C ASP A 36 6.49 4.74 -19.55
N LYS A 37 6.19 5.01 -18.28
CA LYS A 37 5.22 4.20 -17.52
C LYS A 37 3.77 4.48 -17.90
N ALA A 38 3.50 5.58 -18.60
CA ALA A 38 2.15 6.00 -18.99
C ALA A 38 1.75 5.51 -20.39
N SER A 39 2.65 4.98 -21.21
CA SER A 39 2.45 4.71 -22.65
C SER A 39 1.18 3.89 -22.94
N GLU A 40 0.96 2.81 -22.16
CA GLU A 40 -0.24 1.97 -22.32
C GLU A 40 -1.54 2.72 -21.96
N LEU A 41 -1.50 3.59 -20.95
CA LEU A 41 -2.64 4.39 -20.52
C LEU A 41 -2.97 5.49 -21.55
N ILE A 42 -1.92 6.11 -22.15
CA ILE A 42 -2.07 7.11 -23.20
C ILE A 42 -2.75 6.49 -24.44
N ALA A 43 -2.33 5.30 -24.85
CA ALA A 43 -2.97 4.55 -25.94
C ALA A 43 -4.46 4.27 -25.68
N ARG A 44 -4.88 4.32 -24.41
CA ARG A 44 -6.27 4.15 -23.96
C ARG A 44 -6.99 5.46 -23.67
N GLY A 45 -6.39 6.60 -24.00
CA GLY A 45 -7.00 7.94 -23.89
C GLY A 45 -6.68 8.71 -22.60
N ALA A 46 -5.79 8.24 -21.76
CA ALA A 46 -5.26 9.05 -20.65
C ALA A 46 -4.34 10.16 -21.20
N GLN A 47 -4.25 11.27 -20.49
CA GLN A 47 -3.32 12.36 -20.75
C GLN A 47 -2.11 12.25 -19.83
N GLU A 48 -0.91 12.32 -20.38
CA GLU A 48 0.29 12.41 -19.55
C GLU A 48 0.51 13.84 -19.06
N ALA A 49 0.82 13.97 -17.78
CA ALA A 49 1.16 15.22 -17.13
C ALA A 49 2.67 15.33 -16.94
N ALA A 50 3.26 16.48 -17.23
CA ALA A 50 4.70 16.70 -17.05
C ALA A 50 5.10 16.84 -15.58
N THR A 51 4.18 17.20 -14.69
CA THR A 51 4.41 17.43 -13.27
C THR A 51 3.24 16.95 -12.43
N PRO A 52 3.41 16.72 -11.11
CA PRO A 52 2.29 16.43 -10.23
C PRO A 52 1.18 17.49 -10.32
N ALA A 53 1.55 18.77 -10.31
CA ALA A 53 0.61 19.89 -10.42
C ALA A 53 -0.18 19.86 -11.74
N ALA A 54 0.45 19.51 -12.85
CA ALA A 54 -0.22 19.40 -14.15
C ALA A 54 -1.22 18.23 -14.22
N ALA A 55 -1.10 17.22 -13.34
CA ALA A 55 -2.08 16.17 -13.22
C ALA A 55 -3.34 16.64 -12.46
N ALA A 56 -3.24 17.70 -11.66
CA ALA A 56 -4.36 18.28 -10.93
C ALA A 56 -5.18 19.21 -11.82
N ALA A 57 -6.48 19.36 -11.49
CA ALA A 57 -7.32 20.44 -11.97
C ALA A 57 -7.83 21.23 -10.76
N PRO A 58 -7.95 22.58 -10.84
CA PRO A 58 -8.53 23.36 -9.75
C PRO A 58 -9.90 22.84 -9.36
N GLY A 59 -10.10 22.60 -8.07
CA GLY A 59 -11.31 21.99 -7.53
C GLY A 59 -11.52 20.52 -7.87
N GLY A 60 -10.60 19.86 -8.59
CA GLY A 60 -10.72 18.46 -9.02
C GLY A 60 -10.28 17.42 -7.99
N ILE A 61 -10.15 16.18 -8.43
CA ILE A 61 -9.67 15.07 -7.57
C ILE A 61 -8.35 14.52 -8.11
N VAL A 62 -7.38 14.33 -7.21
CA VAL A 62 -6.11 13.65 -7.50
C VAL A 62 -5.96 12.43 -6.59
N ILE A 63 -5.60 11.30 -7.16
CA ILE A 63 -5.22 10.07 -6.44
C ILE A 63 -3.70 9.95 -6.47
N SER A 64 -3.07 9.65 -5.35
CA SER A 64 -1.65 9.31 -5.30
C SER A 64 -1.41 7.90 -4.78
N MET A 65 -0.50 7.15 -5.46
CA MET A 65 -0.05 5.82 -5.06
C MET A 65 1.47 5.72 -5.23
N VAL A 66 2.20 6.18 -4.23
CA VAL A 66 3.67 6.30 -4.22
C VAL A 66 4.30 5.48 -3.09
N ALA A 67 5.63 5.30 -3.14
CA ALA A 67 6.32 4.28 -2.36
C ALA A 67 6.48 4.61 -0.86
N ASN A 68 6.66 5.88 -0.49
CA ASN A 68 7.03 6.31 0.86
C ASN A 68 6.65 7.77 1.15
N ASP A 69 6.92 8.20 2.39
CA ASP A 69 6.67 9.55 2.88
C ASP A 69 7.35 10.62 2.02
N ALA A 70 8.63 10.48 1.72
CA ALA A 70 9.37 11.46 0.95
C ALA A 70 8.80 11.66 -0.47
N ALA A 71 8.39 10.56 -1.13
CA ALA A 71 7.76 10.62 -2.44
C ALA A 71 6.39 11.30 -2.38
N LEU A 72 5.57 11.00 -1.35
CA LEU A 72 4.26 11.63 -1.19
C LEU A 72 4.39 13.11 -0.85
N GLU A 73 5.31 13.47 0.03
CA GLU A 73 5.60 14.86 0.37
C GLU A 73 6.04 15.65 -0.87
N THR A 74 6.98 15.12 -1.66
CA THR A 74 7.47 15.77 -2.88
C THR A 74 6.34 16.04 -3.89
N VAL A 75 5.49 15.06 -4.17
CA VAL A 75 4.40 15.23 -5.14
C VAL A 75 3.25 16.10 -4.61
N THR A 76 3.19 16.31 -3.29
CA THR A 76 2.13 17.11 -2.67
C THR A 76 2.58 18.55 -2.40
N LEU A 77 3.74 18.73 -1.77
CA LEU A 77 4.24 20.01 -1.23
C LEU A 77 5.43 20.58 -2.00
N GLY A 78 6.04 19.83 -2.92
CA GLY A 78 7.15 20.34 -3.74
C GLY A 78 6.72 21.51 -4.64
N ASP A 79 7.66 22.21 -5.26
CA ASP A 79 7.43 23.41 -6.09
C ASP A 79 6.34 23.21 -7.17
N GLN A 80 6.18 21.98 -7.62
CA GLN A 80 5.14 21.57 -8.59
C GLN A 80 4.20 20.52 -7.99
N GLY A 81 3.92 20.65 -6.71
CA GLY A 81 3.05 19.76 -5.95
C GLY A 81 1.56 20.03 -6.19
N VAL A 82 0.74 19.04 -5.82
CA VAL A 82 -0.70 19.10 -6.07
C VAL A 82 -1.46 19.99 -5.10
N ALA A 83 -0.92 20.27 -3.92
CA ALA A 83 -1.66 21.03 -2.87
C ALA A 83 -2.10 22.39 -3.38
N THR A 84 -1.18 23.16 -3.96
CA THR A 84 -1.48 24.49 -4.55
C THR A 84 -2.34 24.37 -5.80
N ALA A 85 -2.08 23.38 -6.67
CA ALA A 85 -2.77 23.24 -7.96
C ALA A 85 -4.25 22.81 -7.80
N LEU A 86 -4.58 22.05 -6.76
CA LEU A 86 -5.94 21.64 -6.45
C LEU A 86 -6.83 22.82 -6.03
N GLY A 87 -6.29 23.76 -5.26
CA GLY A 87 -7.04 24.95 -4.82
C GLY A 87 -8.35 24.63 -4.10
N SER A 88 -9.24 25.63 -4.05
CA SER A 88 -10.50 25.53 -3.29
C SER A 88 -11.39 24.39 -3.77
N GLY A 89 -11.85 23.57 -2.83
CA GLY A 89 -12.74 22.41 -3.07
C GLY A 89 -12.07 21.21 -3.72
N GLY A 90 -10.76 21.28 -4.04
CA GLY A 90 -10.02 20.15 -4.56
C GLY A 90 -9.82 19.02 -3.53
N ILE A 91 -9.60 17.81 -3.99
CA ILE A 91 -9.43 16.63 -3.13
C ILE A 91 -8.19 15.86 -3.53
N HIS A 92 -7.30 15.62 -2.57
CA HIS A 92 -6.17 14.70 -2.72
C HIS A 92 -6.48 13.39 -1.97
N VAL A 93 -6.61 12.29 -2.69
CA VAL A 93 -6.83 10.95 -2.16
C VAL A 93 -5.50 10.20 -2.12
N SER A 94 -4.91 10.06 -0.95
CA SER A 94 -3.66 9.30 -0.79
C SER A 94 -3.97 7.82 -0.52
N MET A 95 -3.58 6.95 -1.46
CA MET A 95 -3.72 5.50 -1.33
C MET A 95 -2.41 4.82 -0.93
N SER A 96 -1.37 5.60 -0.67
CA SER A 96 -0.03 5.17 -0.25
C SER A 96 0.00 4.71 1.21
N THR A 97 0.96 3.84 1.55
CA THR A 97 1.28 3.51 2.96
C THR A 97 2.36 4.46 3.46
N VAL A 98 1.97 5.40 4.31
CA VAL A 98 2.79 6.49 4.84
C VAL A 98 2.54 6.69 6.33
N SER A 99 3.37 7.52 6.97
CA SER A 99 3.23 7.86 8.38
C SER A 99 1.96 8.69 8.66
N PRO A 100 1.29 8.47 9.81
CA PRO A 100 0.22 9.33 10.27
C PRO A 100 0.66 10.79 10.46
N GLN A 101 1.94 11.02 10.79
CA GLN A 101 2.52 12.35 10.96
C GLN A 101 2.54 13.13 9.64
N LEU A 102 2.99 12.47 8.55
CA LEU A 102 2.93 13.09 7.22
C LEU A 102 1.49 13.37 6.81
N ALA A 103 0.57 12.42 7.02
CA ALA A 103 -0.84 12.61 6.69
C ALA A 103 -1.43 13.86 7.35
N ARG A 104 -1.11 14.12 8.63
CA ARG A 104 -1.53 15.33 9.33
C ARG A 104 -0.97 16.59 8.69
N ARG A 105 0.33 16.62 8.41
CA ARG A 105 0.99 17.77 7.75
C ARG A 105 0.39 18.04 6.36
N LEU A 106 0.12 16.99 5.58
CA LEU A 106 -0.50 17.14 4.27
C LEU A 106 -1.93 17.65 4.37
N ALA A 107 -2.70 17.17 5.35
CA ALA A 107 -4.07 17.66 5.59
C ALA A 107 -4.08 19.14 5.99
N ASP A 108 -3.13 19.58 6.82
CA ASP A 108 -2.98 20.97 7.21
C ASP A 108 -2.63 21.85 5.99
N ALA A 109 -1.67 21.45 5.18
CA ALA A 109 -1.29 22.16 3.96
C ALA A 109 -2.43 22.25 2.94
N HIS A 110 -3.17 21.16 2.73
CA HIS A 110 -4.36 21.18 1.86
C HIS A 110 -5.41 22.15 2.37
N ARG A 111 -5.66 22.19 3.69
CA ARG A 111 -6.61 23.14 4.31
C ARG A 111 -6.19 24.59 4.08
N GLU A 112 -4.92 24.93 4.15
CA GLU A 112 -4.39 26.26 3.86
C GLU A 112 -4.68 26.72 2.42
N HIS A 113 -4.71 25.78 1.47
CA HIS A 113 -5.07 26.02 0.08
C HIS A 113 -6.56 25.84 -0.23
N GLY A 114 -7.42 25.61 0.78
CA GLY A 114 -8.85 25.38 0.63
C GLY A 114 -9.22 24.03 0.00
N SER A 115 -8.28 23.11 -0.11
CA SER A 115 -8.48 21.74 -0.59
C SER A 115 -8.54 20.74 0.59
N HIS A 116 -8.81 19.47 0.28
CA HIS A 116 -8.97 18.41 1.27
C HIS A 116 -8.00 17.25 1.02
N TYR A 117 -7.43 16.72 2.09
CA TYR A 117 -6.69 15.47 2.07
C TYR A 117 -7.57 14.32 2.57
N LEU A 118 -7.61 13.22 1.83
CA LEU A 118 -8.21 11.96 2.25
C LEU A 118 -7.12 10.89 2.36
N ALA A 119 -7.04 10.24 3.51
CA ALA A 119 -6.32 8.97 3.61
C ALA A 119 -7.22 7.85 3.10
N ALA A 120 -6.74 7.09 2.14
CA ALA A 120 -7.42 5.94 1.56
C ALA A 120 -6.45 4.78 1.29
N PRO A 121 -5.50 4.46 2.22
CA PRO A 121 -4.59 3.35 2.00
C PRO A 121 -5.35 2.03 1.85
N VAL A 122 -4.71 1.06 1.18
CA VAL A 122 -5.39 -0.15 0.71
C VAL A 122 -4.80 -1.42 1.31
N LEU A 123 -5.67 -2.41 1.51
CA LEU A 123 -5.29 -3.80 1.73
C LEU A 123 -5.57 -4.58 0.44
N GLY A 124 -4.57 -5.29 -0.02
CA GLY A 124 -4.57 -6.07 -1.26
C GLY A 124 -3.21 -6.00 -1.96
N ARG A 125 -2.95 -7.00 -2.78
CA ARG A 125 -1.74 -7.13 -3.62
C ARG A 125 -2.06 -6.68 -5.06
N PRO A 126 -1.08 -6.57 -5.97
CA PRO A 126 -1.32 -6.11 -7.34
C PRO A 126 -2.44 -6.87 -8.08
N ALA A 127 -2.59 -8.18 -7.85
CA ALA A 127 -3.68 -8.96 -8.42
C ALA A 127 -5.08 -8.46 -7.95
N ALA A 128 -5.22 -8.09 -6.68
CA ALA A 128 -6.46 -7.51 -6.17
C ALA A 128 -6.69 -6.09 -6.72
N ALA A 129 -5.62 -5.30 -6.90
CA ALA A 129 -5.71 -3.99 -7.54
C ALA A 129 -6.18 -4.12 -9.00
N ALA A 130 -5.60 -5.05 -9.77
CA ALA A 130 -6.00 -5.30 -11.16
C ALA A 130 -7.46 -5.75 -11.28
N ALA A 131 -7.94 -6.54 -10.32
CA ALA A 131 -9.33 -7.01 -10.27
C ALA A 131 -10.33 -5.97 -9.73
N GLY A 132 -9.91 -4.77 -9.30
CA GLY A 132 -10.78 -3.79 -8.64
C GLY A 132 -11.32 -4.27 -7.29
N LYS A 133 -10.57 -5.11 -6.58
CA LYS A 133 -10.98 -5.79 -5.34
C LYS A 133 -10.16 -5.37 -4.12
N LEU A 134 -9.71 -4.13 -4.08
CA LEU A 134 -9.01 -3.61 -2.91
C LEU A 134 -9.98 -3.40 -1.73
N PHE A 135 -9.48 -3.55 -0.50
CA PHE A 135 -10.14 -3.02 0.69
C PHE A 135 -9.52 -1.66 0.99
N ILE A 136 -10.36 -0.63 1.08
CA ILE A 136 -9.94 0.76 1.23
C ILE A 136 -10.23 1.23 2.65
N LEU A 137 -9.21 1.75 3.33
CA LEU A 137 -9.30 2.29 4.69
C LEU A 137 -9.41 3.82 4.59
N LEU A 138 -10.64 4.34 4.64
CA LEU A 138 -10.93 5.73 4.31
C LEU A 138 -11.04 6.58 5.57
N SER A 139 -10.37 7.74 5.59
CA SER A 139 -10.60 8.77 6.60
C SER A 139 -10.34 10.17 6.07
N GLY A 140 -11.00 11.18 6.68
CA GLY A 140 -10.95 12.59 6.31
C GLY A 140 -12.34 13.22 6.20
N PRO A 141 -12.45 14.47 5.73
CA PRO A 141 -13.70 15.23 5.74
C PRO A 141 -14.85 14.56 5.00
N VAL A 142 -16.05 14.53 5.61
CA VAL A 142 -17.24 13.82 5.10
C VAL A 142 -17.59 14.18 3.66
N ALA A 143 -17.64 15.50 3.35
CA ALA A 143 -17.99 15.95 2.00
C ALA A 143 -16.99 15.48 0.93
N ALA A 144 -15.69 15.49 1.26
CA ALA A 144 -14.64 15.00 0.38
C ALA A 144 -14.74 13.47 0.18
N LYS A 145 -15.02 12.69 1.26
CA LYS A 145 -15.28 11.25 1.17
C LYS A 145 -16.44 10.93 0.22
N GLN A 146 -17.56 11.64 0.37
CA GLN A 146 -18.74 11.43 -0.48
C GLN A 146 -18.43 11.70 -1.95
N ARG A 147 -17.70 12.78 -2.27
CA ARG A 147 -17.33 13.12 -3.64
C ARG A 147 -16.32 12.14 -4.26
N ALA A 148 -15.39 11.60 -3.45
CA ALA A 148 -14.42 10.60 -3.92
C ALA A 148 -15.00 9.18 -4.05
N MET A 149 -16.15 8.89 -3.43
CA MET A 149 -16.71 7.54 -3.34
C MET A 149 -16.87 6.82 -4.69
N PRO A 150 -17.35 7.46 -5.79
CA PRO A 150 -17.44 6.78 -7.10
C PRO A 150 -16.09 6.25 -7.61
N LEU A 151 -14.99 6.97 -7.34
CA LEU A 151 -13.63 6.55 -7.69
C LEU A 151 -13.18 5.37 -6.83
N LEU A 152 -13.46 5.43 -5.52
CA LEU A 152 -13.09 4.35 -4.59
C LEU A 152 -13.83 3.05 -4.91
N MET A 153 -15.10 3.13 -5.30
CA MET A 153 -15.90 1.98 -5.75
C MET A 153 -15.38 1.36 -7.06
N ALA A 154 -14.72 2.13 -7.91
CA ALA A 154 -14.08 1.61 -9.12
C ALA A 154 -12.79 0.82 -8.81
N LEU A 155 -12.17 1.07 -7.66
CA LEU A 155 -10.87 0.51 -7.27
C LEU A 155 -10.98 -0.63 -6.25
N GLY A 156 -12.04 -0.67 -5.47
CA GLY A 156 -12.16 -1.57 -4.35
C GLY A 156 -13.51 -2.30 -4.27
N GLN A 157 -13.50 -3.44 -3.61
CA GLN A 157 -14.71 -4.21 -3.30
C GLN A 157 -15.39 -3.73 -2.01
N ALA A 158 -14.68 -3.04 -1.14
CA ALA A 158 -15.20 -2.49 0.10
C ALA A 158 -14.37 -1.29 0.59
N THR A 159 -15.08 -0.33 1.18
CA THR A 159 -14.48 0.84 1.85
C THR A 159 -14.91 0.84 3.31
N ARG A 160 -13.93 0.94 4.22
CA ARG A 160 -14.18 1.11 5.65
C ARG A 160 -13.92 2.56 6.03
N ASP A 161 -14.97 3.27 6.40
CA ASP A 161 -14.85 4.64 6.93
C ASP A 161 -14.37 4.60 8.38
N LEU A 162 -13.30 5.33 8.66
CA LEU A 162 -12.62 5.43 9.96
C LEU A 162 -12.76 6.82 10.58
N GLY A 163 -13.69 7.64 10.09
CA GLY A 163 -13.97 8.96 10.63
C GLY A 163 -13.29 10.10 9.90
N ASP A 164 -13.25 11.26 10.55
CA ASP A 164 -12.88 12.52 9.90
C ASP A 164 -11.40 12.90 10.07
N ASP A 165 -10.68 12.26 11.00
CA ASP A 165 -9.24 12.47 11.17
C ASP A 165 -8.47 11.72 10.08
N PRO A 166 -7.77 12.43 9.17
CA PRO A 166 -7.05 11.81 8.05
C PRO A 166 -5.91 10.87 8.47
N THR A 167 -5.50 10.89 9.74
CA THR A 167 -4.46 9.97 10.24
C THR A 167 -4.98 8.55 10.47
N GLN A 168 -6.28 8.38 10.75
CA GLN A 168 -6.88 7.10 11.15
C GLN A 168 -6.75 6.02 10.08
N GLY A 169 -6.93 6.37 8.80
CA GLY A 169 -6.73 5.44 7.69
C GLY A 169 -5.32 4.87 7.65
N HIS A 170 -4.31 5.73 7.86
CA HIS A 170 -2.90 5.29 7.87
C HIS A 170 -2.56 4.47 9.13
N VAL A 171 -3.06 4.86 10.31
CA VAL A 171 -2.91 4.05 11.54
C VAL A 171 -3.49 2.65 11.34
N ALA A 172 -4.72 2.56 10.83
CA ALA A 172 -5.36 1.27 10.55
C ALA A 172 -4.59 0.44 9.52
N LYS A 173 -4.02 1.09 8.49
CA LYS A 173 -3.17 0.43 7.50
C LYS A 173 -1.90 -0.13 8.12
N LEU A 174 -1.22 0.63 8.96
CA LEU A 174 -0.01 0.18 9.66
C LEU A 174 -0.33 -0.97 10.61
N ALA A 175 -1.42 -0.90 11.37
CA ALA A 175 -1.85 -1.98 12.26
C ALA A 175 -2.17 -3.28 11.48
N ALA A 176 -2.85 -3.16 10.33
CA ALA A 176 -3.11 -4.32 9.48
C ALA A 176 -1.83 -4.90 8.87
N ASN A 177 -0.88 -4.06 8.42
CA ASN A 177 0.40 -4.53 7.91
C ASN A 177 1.26 -5.15 9.00
N PHE A 178 1.21 -4.64 10.24
CA PHE A 178 1.85 -5.28 11.39
C PHE A 178 1.35 -6.71 11.58
N MET A 179 0.04 -6.91 11.57
CA MET A 179 -0.55 -8.26 11.67
C MET A 179 -0.09 -9.17 10.51
N ILE A 180 -0.08 -8.65 9.27
CA ILE A 180 0.34 -9.41 8.08
C ILE A 180 1.81 -9.82 8.18
N LEU A 181 2.71 -8.89 8.50
CA LEU A 181 4.14 -9.15 8.54
C LEU A 181 4.52 -10.08 9.69
N SER A 182 3.87 -9.94 10.85
CA SER A 182 4.02 -10.88 11.97
C SER A 182 3.52 -12.27 11.62
N LEU A 183 2.40 -12.38 10.89
CA LEU A 183 1.90 -13.66 10.39
C LEU A 183 2.91 -14.33 9.46
N VAL A 184 3.52 -13.60 8.53
CA VAL A 184 4.50 -14.14 7.59
C VAL A 184 5.72 -14.69 8.33
N GLU A 185 6.22 -13.98 9.34
CA GLU A 185 7.34 -14.46 10.17
C GLU A 185 6.95 -15.74 10.94
N VAL A 186 5.85 -15.70 11.70
CA VAL A 186 5.39 -16.87 12.48
C VAL A 186 5.11 -18.07 11.56
N TYR A 187 4.52 -17.82 10.39
CA TYR A 187 4.24 -18.88 9.42
C TYR A 187 5.53 -19.51 8.87
N ALA A 188 6.56 -18.69 8.60
CA ALA A 188 7.87 -19.17 8.17
C ALA A 188 8.53 -20.05 9.25
N GLU A 189 8.46 -19.64 10.53
CA GLU A 189 8.95 -20.42 11.66
C GLU A 189 8.18 -21.75 11.78
N VAL A 190 6.85 -21.74 11.71
CA VAL A 190 6.00 -22.95 11.79
C VAL A 190 6.33 -23.94 10.70
N LEU A 191 6.48 -23.50 9.44
CA LEU A 191 6.83 -24.37 8.32
C LEU A 191 8.26 -24.94 8.47
N THR A 192 9.19 -24.14 8.95
CA THR A 192 10.57 -24.55 9.22
C THR A 192 10.63 -25.56 10.37
N PHE A 193 9.90 -25.30 11.47
CA PHE A 193 9.77 -26.24 12.60
C PHE A 193 9.19 -27.59 12.14
N ALA A 194 8.11 -27.58 11.37
CA ALA A 194 7.49 -28.80 10.83
C ALA A 194 8.47 -29.59 9.96
N GLN A 195 9.19 -28.92 9.07
CA GLN A 195 10.17 -29.54 8.17
C GLN A 195 11.32 -30.18 8.94
N LYS A 196 11.85 -29.54 9.99
CA LYS A 196 12.89 -30.10 10.86
C LYS A 196 12.42 -31.34 11.62
N ASN A 197 11.10 -31.48 11.81
CA ASN A 197 10.49 -32.63 12.49
C ASN A 197 9.86 -33.65 11.52
N GLY A 198 10.20 -33.58 10.20
CA GLY A 198 9.82 -34.60 9.20
C GLY A 198 8.48 -34.37 8.52
N ILE A 199 7.82 -33.22 8.75
CA ILE A 199 6.57 -32.86 8.06
C ILE A 199 6.88 -31.89 6.93
N GLY A 200 6.53 -32.24 5.68
CA GLY A 200 6.76 -31.37 4.52
C GLY A 200 6.03 -30.03 4.64
N ARG A 201 6.60 -28.97 4.04
CA ARG A 201 6.00 -27.60 4.09
C ARG A 201 4.59 -27.59 3.52
N GLN A 202 4.35 -28.33 2.40
CA GLN A 202 3.04 -28.43 1.76
C GLN A 202 2.03 -29.15 2.67
N ASP A 203 2.44 -30.25 3.31
CA ASP A 203 1.56 -31.00 4.21
C ASP A 203 1.19 -30.15 5.44
N MET A 204 2.17 -29.45 6.03
CA MET A 204 1.90 -28.56 7.15
C MET A 204 0.99 -27.41 6.76
N MET A 205 1.17 -26.83 5.57
CA MET A 205 0.26 -25.79 5.05
C MET A 205 -1.17 -26.33 4.93
N GLN A 206 -1.37 -27.55 4.43
CA GLN A 206 -2.69 -28.19 4.34
C GLN A 206 -3.30 -28.42 5.72
N VAL A 207 -2.51 -28.83 6.72
CA VAL A 207 -3.00 -28.96 8.09
C VAL A 207 -3.51 -27.62 8.62
N LEU A 208 -2.77 -26.53 8.41
CA LEU A 208 -3.17 -25.21 8.88
C LEU A 208 -4.44 -24.72 8.17
N THR A 209 -4.51 -24.83 6.85
CA THR A 209 -5.62 -24.31 6.05
C THR A 209 -6.84 -25.27 6.00
N GLY A 210 -6.68 -26.51 6.44
CA GLY A 210 -7.78 -27.48 6.57
C GLY A 210 -8.45 -27.50 7.94
N THR A 211 -8.10 -26.59 8.84
CA THR A 211 -8.57 -26.55 10.23
C THR A 211 -9.16 -25.20 10.60
N ILE A 212 -9.24 -24.91 11.90
CA ILE A 212 -9.75 -23.62 12.44
C ILE A 212 -8.92 -22.40 12.04
N LEU A 213 -7.72 -22.60 11.48
CA LEU A 213 -6.86 -21.53 10.99
C LEU A 213 -7.14 -21.18 9.52
N ASP A 214 -8.20 -21.73 8.93
CA ASP A 214 -8.56 -21.47 7.55
C ASP A 214 -9.16 -20.07 7.35
N ALA A 215 -8.30 -19.15 6.88
CA ALA A 215 -8.71 -17.81 6.47
C ALA A 215 -7.99 -17.39 5.20
N PRO A 216 -8.55 -16.44 4.40
CA PRO A 216 -7.95 -16.01 3.13
C PRO A 216 -6.47 -15.58 3.26
N LEU A 217 -6.11 -14.94 4.37
CA LEU A 217 -4.74 -14.50 4.63
C LEU A 217 -3.80 -15.68 4.85
N PHE A 218 -4.22 -16.70 5.61
CA PHE A 218 -3.44 -17.91 5.86
C PHE A 218 -3.23 -18.71 4.58
N ARG A 219 -4.27 -18.87 3.75
CA ARG A 219 -4.14 -19.54 2.45
C ARG A 219 -3.15 -18.82 1.55
N LEU A 220 -3.29 -17.49 1.37
CA LEU A 220 -2.44 -16.70 0.50
C LEU A 220 -0.95 -16.81 0.88
N TYR A 221 -0.62 -16.52 2.12
CA TYR A 221 0.77 -16.52 2.57
C TYR A 221 1.31 -17.92 2.79
N GLY A 222 0.46 -18.87 3.19
CA GLY A 222 0.83 -20.28 3.30
C GLY A 222 1.25 -20.87 1.95
N GLU A 223 0.51 -20.61 0.88
CA GLU A 223 0.86 -21.05 -0.47
C GLU A 223 2.18 -20.43 -0.95
N LEU A 224 2.38 -19.13 -0.75
CA LEU A 224 3.61 -18.45 -1.15
C LEU A 224 4.83 -19.00 -0.42
N LEU A 225 4.72 -19.19 0.91
CA LEU A 225 5.79 -19.73 1.74
C LEU A 225 6.08 -21.21 1.45
N ALA A 226 5.05 -22.01 1.17
CA ALA A 226 5.23 -23.43 0.89
C ALA A 226 5.83 -23.70 -0.50
N ARG A 227 5.59 -22.81 -1.49
CA ARG A 227 6.19 -22.90 -2.85
C ARG A 227 7.64 -22.44 -2.90
N GLU A 228 8.10 -21.64 -1.94
CA GLU A 228 9.44 -21.06 -1.88
C GLU A 228 9.85 -20.28 -3.15
N ASP A 229 8.89 -19.75 -3.91
CA ASP A 229 9.14 -18.85 -5.05
C ASP A 229 8.87 -17.40 -4.62
N TYR A 230 9.94 -16.64 -4.48
CA TYR A 230 9.91 -15.28 -3.99
C TYR A 230 10.27 -14.25 -5.07
N THR A 231 10.49 -14.69 -6.32
CA THR A 231 11.05 -13.86 -7.40
C THR A 231 10.06 -12.92 -8.05
N THR A 232 8.75 -13.20 -7.91
CA THR A 232 7.66 -12.35 -8.43
C THR A 232 6.96 -11.63 -7.28
N PRO A 233 7.47 -10.45 -6.84
CA PRO A 233 6.96 -9.81 -5.66
C PRO A 233 5.58 -9.18 -5.87
N GLY A 234 4.61 -9.59 -5.08
CA GLY A 234 3.37 -8.84 -4.91
C GLY A 234 3.49 -7.77 -3.81
N PHE A 235 4.44 -7.97 -2.88
CA PHE A 235 4.84 -7.02 -1.85
C PHE A 235 6.34 -7.15 -1.62
N ARG A 236 7.13 -6.18 -2.09
CA ARG A 236 8.59 -6.23 -1.97
C ARG A 236 9.04 -6.19 -0.52
N LEU A 237 10.06 -6.98 -0.20
CA LEU A 237 10.62 -7.09 1.14
C LEU A 237 11.13 -5.74 1.66
N ALA A 238 11.79 -4.93 0.82
CA ALA A 238 12.23 -3.58 1.19
C ALA A 238 11.06 -2.65 1.57
N LEU A 239 9.88 -2.81 0.95
CA LEU A 239 8.67 -2.08 1.35
C LEU A 239 8.07 -2.62 2.65
N GLY A 240 8.22 -3.92 2.92
CA GLY A 240 7.89 -4.52 4.20
C GLY A 240 8.72 -3.95 5.33
N LEU A 241 10.04 -3.84 5.14
CA LEU A 241 10.95 -3.18 6.11
C LEU A 241 10.52 -1.74 6.39
N LYS A 242 10.32 -0.94 5.33
CA LYS A 242 9.79 0.44 5.47
C LYS A 242 8.49 0.48 6.29
N ASP A 243 7.55 -0.43 6.03
CA ASP A 243 6.28 -0.44 6.75
C ASP A 243 6.47 -0.76 8.24
N VAL A 244 7.36 -1.69 8.59
CA VAL A 244 7.69 -1.98 10.01
C VAL A 244 8.38 -0.81 10.68
N GLU A 245 9.26 -0.09 10.00
CA GLU A 245 9.86 1.15 10.52
C GLU A 245 8.80 2.21 10.84
N LEU A 246 7.80 2.39 9.96
CA LEU A 246 6.66 3.27 10.23
C LEU A 246 5.81 2.79 11.41
N ILE A 247 5.61 1.48 11.56
CA ILE A 247 4.88 0.86 12.69
C ILE A 247 5.61 1.16 14.00
N LEU A 248 6.92 0.89 14.05
CA LEU A 248 7.74 1.14 15.24
C LEU A 248 7.75 2.62 15.64
N ALA A 249 7.96 3.51 14.66
CA ALA A 249 7.95 4.96 14.90
C ALA A 249 6.57 5.44 15.41
N THR A 250 5.48 4.93 14.84
CA THR A 250 4.12 5.27 15.27
C THR A 250 3.83 4.74 16.67
N GLY A 251 4.26 3.51 16.97
CA GLY A 251 4.17 2.90 18.31
C GLY A 251 4.94 3.68 19.36
N ALA A 252 6.16 4.11 19.04
CA ALA A 252 6.99 4.90 19.96
C ALA A 252 6.34 6.25 20.31
N ILE A 253 5.79 6.96 19.32
CA ILE A 253 5.06 8.22 19.55
C ILE A 253 3.82 8.00 20.42
N ALA A 254 3.08 6.91 20.18
CA ALA A 254 1.91 6.53 20.97
C ALA A 254 2.27 5.89 22.34
N ARG A 255 3.56 5.71 22.65
CA ARG A 255 4.06 5.01 23.85
C ARG A 255 3.47 3.61 23.99
N THR A 256 3.32 2.90 22.87
CA THR A 256 2.78 1.54 22.80
C THR A 256 3.94 0.56 22.55
N PRO A 257 4.31 -0.29 23.52
CA PRO A 257 5.30 -1.35 23.31
C PRO A 257 4.79 -2.39 22.30
N ILE A 258 5.57 -2.66 21.26
CA ILE A 258 5.22 -3.63 20.19
C ILE A 258 6.40 -4.56 19.86
N PRO A 259 6.85 -5.40 20.83
CA PRO A 259 8.08 -6.21 20.71
C PRO A 259 8.05 -7.18 19.51
N ALA A 260 6.88 -7.65 19.07
CA ALA A 260 6.77 -8.47 17.87
C ALA A 260 7.15 -7.70 16.60
N ALA A 261 6.94 -6.38 16.56
CA ALA A 261 7.41 -5.56 15.43
C ALA A 261 8.94 -5.43 15.40
N ASP A 262 9.60 -5.37 16.57
CA ASP A 262 11.08 -5.36 16.66
C ASP A 262 11.67 -6.67 16.11
N LEU A 263 11.06 -7.81 16.41
CA LEU A 263 11.47 -9.11 15.87
C LEU A 263 11.35 -9.10 14.33
N VAL A 264 10.19 -8.74 13.81
CA VAL A 264 9.94 -8.69 12.35
C VAL A 264 10.86 -7.69 11.66
N HIS A 265 11.11 -6.52 12.27
CA HIS A 265 12.06 -5.53 11.77
C HIS A 265 13.45 -6.12 11.58
N ASN A 266 14.00 -6.76 12.61
CA ASN A 266 15.32 -7.35 12.55
C ASN A 266 15.43 -8.47 11.49
N ARG A 267 14.37 -9.27 11.33
CA ARG A 267 14.29 -10.30 10.29
C ARG A 267 14.32 -9.70 8.87
N LEU A 268 13.51 -8.68 8.63
CA LEU A 268 13.46 -8.00 7.34
C LEU A 268 14.76 -7.23 7.05
N LEU A 269 15.33 -6.56 8.06
CA LEU A 269 16.61 -5.86 7.93
C LEU A 269 17.74 -6.83 7.56
N ALA A 270 17.81 -8.00 8.23
CA ALA A 270 18.78 -9.04 7.91
C ALA A 270 18.61 -9.58 6.48
N ALA A 271 17.38 -9.67 5.98
CA ALA A 271 17.12 -10.09 4.61
C ALA A 271 17.53 -9.01 3.58
N VAL A 272 17.27 -7.73 3.85
CA VAL A 272 17.74 -6.61 3.00
C VAL A 272 19.26 -6.56 2.97
N ALA A 273 19.93 -6.76 4.10
CA ALA A 273 21.40 -6.81 4.18
C ALA A 273 22.03 -7.96 3.36
N ARG A 274 21.22 -8.97 2.96
CA ARG A 274 21.59 -10.06 2.06
C ARG A 274 21.09 -9.86 0.62
N ASP A 275 20.86 -8.60 0.20
CA ASP A 275 20.38 -8.21 -1.14
C ASP A 275 19.04 -8.83 -1.55
N ARG A 276 18.15 -9.13 -0.58
CA ARG A 276 16.83 -9.73 -0.83
C ARG A 276 15.69 -8.70 -0.89
N GLY A 277 16.01 -7.41 -0.88
CA GLY A 277 15.03 -6.33 -0.81
C GLY A 277 14.01 -6.30 -1.95
N GLU A 278 14.41 -6.75 -3.14
CA GLU A 278 13.55 -6.79 -4.33
C GLU A 278 12.68 -8.05 -4.42
N LEU A 279 12.93 -9.07 -3.59
CA LEU A 279 12.11 -10.27 -3.51
C LEU A 279 10.76 -9.98 -2.82
N ASP A 280 9.83 -10.92 -2.91
CA ASP A 280 8.59 -10.85 -2.14
C ASP A 280 8.88 -10.88 -0.63
N VAL A 281 8.05 -10.22 0.16
CA VAL A 281 8.22 -10.15 1.63
C VAL A 281 8.29 -11.51 2.29
N THR A 282 7.68 -12.52 1.69
CA THR A 282 7.76 -13.93 2.15
C THR A 282 9.17 -14.51 2.05
N ALA A 283 10.10 -13.86 1.32
CA ALA A 283 11.51 -14.25 1.29
C ALA A 283 12.23 -14.09 2.65
N LEU A 284 11.61 -13.44 3.64
CA LEU A 284 12.12 -13.46 5.03
C LEU A 284 12.27 -14.90 5.55
N ALA A 285 11.45 -15.84 5.06
CA ALA A 285 11.54 -17.28 5.39
C ALA A 285 12.88 -17.93 5.02
N LEU A 286 13.63 -17.35 4.08
CA LEU A 286 15.00 -17.81 3.78
C LEU A 286 15.91 -17.69 5.01
N GLY A 287 15.83 -16.55 5.72
CA GLY A 287 16.59 -16.35 6.96
C GLY A 287 16.19 -17.33 8.06
N VAL A 288 14.90 -17.61 8.21
CA VAL A 288 14.40 -18.59 9.19
C VAL A 288 14.94 -20.01 8.89
N SER A 289 14.95 -20.41 7.62
CA SER A 289 15.47 -21.71 7.19
C SER A 289 16.99 -21.81 7.35
N GLU A 290 17.73 -20.72 7.05
CA GLU A 290 19.18 -20.62 7.24
C GLU A 290 19.55 -20.74 8.73
N ASP A 291 18.87 -20.01 9.61
CA ASP A 291 19.09 -20.06 11.07
C ASP A 291 18.83 -21.48 11.64
N ALA A 292 17.93 -22.24 10.99
CA ALA A 292 17.62 -23.61 11.35
C ALA A 292 18.57 -24.67 10.70
N GLY A 293 19.52 -24.25 9.85
CA GLY A 293 20.44 -25.13 9.15
C GLY A 293 19.78 -26.02 8.09
N LEU A 294 18.71 -25.52 7.46
CA LEU A 294 18.04 -26.17 6.33
C LEU A 294 18.60 -25.73 4.95
N ARG A 295 19.42 -24.70 4.93
CA ARG A 295 20.09 -24.11 3.76
C ARG A 295 21.52 -23.74 4.10
#